data_dea252c5210e8a3aa31d539c57f1c8c3
#
_entry.id   dea252c5210e8a3aa31d539c57f1c8c3
#
_cell.length_a   1.000
_cell.length_b   1.000
_cell.length_c   1.000
_cell.angle_alpha   90.00
_cell.angle_beta   90.00
_cell.angle_gamma   90.00
#
_symmetry.space_group_name_H-M   'P 1'
#
loop_
_entity.id
_entity.type
_entity.pdbx_description
1 polymer ?
#
loop_
_entity_poly.entity_id
_entity_poly.type
_entity_poly.pdbx_seq_one_letter_code
_entity_poly.pdbx_strand_id
1 'polypeptide(L)'
;MLPRFCVLPPLLALSVAFAAAAEDGKLLYEQNCAACHLPDQMVVGPSLIEISKLYAKKPKEFVEWAIKPQKKRNNVIEMPSMAHLGEAKLLAIREHMLTASVGLKEKPAITKDPLARPARRPEIQRMFLPNVGPAAIAVALPGDLNFCFDAGDCRLRTVWRGDFLDCWAYYKSNGKATAALLGKTLWSLPADEALQKRVKFHGYTVDATGLPTFEYERDGARFRETIVAAGAGLARRFEVTTTTPVTFTLDDATTSSVGVILKNTLTLTPAEAKSFTLTVRLP
;
A
#
# COMPACT_ATOMS: atom_id res chain seq x y z
N MET A 1 30.44 -77.16 20.37
CA MET A 1 30.66 -76.02 19.49
C MET A 1 29.35 -75.21 19.39
N LEU A 2 29.24 -74.11 20.06
CA LEU A 2 28.07 -73.19 20.05
C LEU A 2 28.42 -71.94 19.24
N PRO A 3 27.57 -71.43 18.33
CA PRO A 3 27.86 -70.23 17.60
C PRO A 3 27.55 -69.02 18.47
N ARG A 4 28.49 -68.04 18.49
CA ARG A 4 28.35 -66.76 19.12
C ARG A 4 27.52 -65.85 18.20
N PHE A 5 26.33 -65.43 18.65
CA PHE A 5 25.57 -64.37 18.07
C PHE A 5 26.21 -63.00 18.43
N CYS A 6 26.64 -62.28 17.44
CA CYS A 6 27.13 -60.92 17.58
C CYS A 6 25.93 -59.96 17.52
N VAL A 7 25.60 -59.36 18.65
CA VAL A 7 24.56 -58.31 18.71
C VAL A 7 25.18 -56.96 18.30
N LEU A 8 24.81 -56.44 17.15
CA LEU A 8 25.14 -55.08 16.76
C LEU A 8 24.27 -54.07 17.55
N PRO A 9 24.82 -52.95 18.03
CA PRO A 9 24.05 -51.96 18.79
C PRO A 9 23.23 -51.05 17.86
N PRO A 10 22.09 -50.51 18.35
CA PRO A 10 21.18 -49.68 17.55
C PRO A 10 21.64 -48.19 17.52
N LEU A 11 22.76 -47.89 16.84
CA LEU A 11 23.21 -46.50 16.70
C LEU A 11 22.73 -45.81 15.40
N LEU A 12 22.14 -46.59 14.47
CA LEU A 12 21.74 -46.01 13.15
C LEU A 12 20.37 -45.31 13.12
N ALA A 13 19.49 -45.59 14.06
CA ALA A 13 18.14 -45.07 14.06
C ALA A 13 18.04 -43.59 14.51
N LEU A 14 19.02 -43.09 15.31
CA LEU A 14 18.98 -41.77 15.86
C LEU A 14 19.36 -40.65 14.84
N SER A 15 20.21 -40.97 13.89
CA SER A 15 20.68 -40.01 12.89
C SER A 15 19.65 -39.73 11.78
N VAL A 16 18.76 -40.67 11.47
CA VAL A 16 17.72 -40.50 10.45
C VAL A 16 16.58 -39.63 10.98
N ALA A 17 16.23 -39.77 12.24
CA ALA A 17 15.19 -38.93 12.86
C ALA A 17 15.60 -37.44 12.98
N PHE A 18 16.89 -37.14 13.18
CA PHE A 18 17.41 -35.79 13.27
C PHE A 18 17.46 -35.09 11.91
N ALA A 19 17.76 -35.81 10.84
CA ALA A 19 17.75 -35.27 9.48
C ALA A 19 16.32 -34.97 8.97
N ALA A 20 15.37 -35.84 9.30
CA ALA A 20 13.96 -35.61 8.95
C ALA A 20 13.37 -34.40 9.70
N ALA A 21 13.72 -34.17 10.98
CA ALA A 21 13.28 -33.02 11.75
C ALA A 21 13.88 -31.70 11.22
N ALA A 22 15.10 -31.73 10.67
CA ALA A 22 15.74 -30.56 10.07
C ALA A 22 15.14 -30.21 8.69
N GLU A 23 14.76 -31.21 7.90
CA GLU A 23 14.03 -31.00 6.64
C GLU A 23 12.64 -30.42 6.88
N ASP A 24 11.91 -30.92 7.84
CA ASP A 24 10.61 -30.40 8.24
C ASP A 24 10.70 -28.95 8.70
N GLY A 25 11.72 -28.57 9.47
CA GLY A 25 11.93 -27.22 9.92
C GLY A 25 12.16 -26.21 8.79
N LYS A 26 12.89 -26.62 7.75
CA LYS A 26 13.12 -25.80 6.55
C LYS A 26 11.83 -25.58 5.77
N LEU A 27 11.10 -26.63 5.50
CA LEU A 27 9.83 -26.53 4.75
C LEU A 27 8.81 -25.69 5.52
N LEU A 28 8.69 -25.90 6.83
CA LEU A 28 7.80 -25.12 7.69
C LEU A 28 8.19 -23.63 7.71
N TYR A 29 9.49 -23.32 7.74
CA TYR A 29 9.98 -21.94 7.64
C TYR A 29 9.61 -21.31 6.28
N GLU A 30 9.87 -22.01 5.18
CA GLU A 30 9.56 -21.50 3.83
C GLU A 30 8.09 -21.21 3.66
N GLN A 31 7.21 -22.05 4.19
CA GLN A 31 5.77 -21.91 4.09
C GLN A 31 5.17 -20.79 4.99
N ASN A 32 5.76 -20.54 6.16
CA ASN A 32 5.11 -19.73 7.18
C ASN A 32 5.89 -18.45 7.57
N CYS A 33 7.19 -18.40 7.32
CA CYS A 33 8.07 -17.39 7.89
C CYS A 33 8.90 -16.64 6.85
N ALA A 34 9.32 -17.29 5.75
CA ALA A 34 10.29 -16.78 4.80
C ALA A 34 9.84 -15.52 4.07
N ALA A 35 8.53 -15.32 3.89
CA ALA A 35 7.99 -14.12 3.26
C ALA A 35 8.32 -12.83 4.04
N CYS A 36 8.50 -12.94 5.37
CA CYS A 36 8.75 -11.80 6.25
C CYS A 36 10.15 -11.77 6.86
N HIS A 37 10.80 -12.93 6.99
CA HIS A 37 12.08 -13.11 7.67
C HIS A 37 13.13 -13.66 6.71
N LEU A 38 13.97 -12.78 6.15
CA LEU A 38 15.08 -13.21 5.29
C LEU A 38 16.29 -13.67 6.11
N PRO A 39 17.16 -14.53 5.56
CA PRO A 39 18.31 -15.03 6.30
C PRO A 39 19.25 -13.93 6.84
N ASP A 40 19.59 -12.95 6.02
CA ASP A 40 20.64 -11.98 6.28
C ASP A 40 20.18 -10.51 6.17
N GLN A 41 18.88 -10.25 6.06
CA GLN A 41 18.37 -8.89 5.88
C GLN A 41 17.00 -8.69 6.52
N MET A 42 16.80 -7.56 7.16
CA MET A 42 15.50 -7.11 7.61
C MET A 42 14.68 -6.55 6.43
N VAL A 43 13.49 -7.09 6.19
CA VAL A 43 12.53 -6.58 5.19
C VAL A 43 11.22 -6.19 5.88
N VAL A 44 10.42 -7.16 6.29
CA VAL A 44 9.20 -6.96 7.08
C VAL A 44 9.49 -7.25 8.54
N GLY A 45 10.02 -8.43 8.83
CA GLY A 45 10.47 -8.87 10.13
C GLY A 45 12.00 -8.83 10.25
N PRO A 46 12.55 -9.09 11.47
CA PRO A 46 13.98 -9.21 11.68
C PRO A 46 14.59 -10.34 10.84
N SER A 47 15.88 -10.20 10.50
CA SER A 47 16.66 -11.25 9.84
C SER A 47 16.78 -12.51 10.72
N LEU A 48 17.11 -13.66 10.11
CA LEU A 48 17.41 -14.85 10.90
C LEU A 48 18.63 -14.66 11.79
N ILE A 49 19.58 -13.82 11.38
CA ILE A 49 20.73 -13.43 12.20
C ILE A 49 20.28 -12.74 13.50
N GLU A 50 19.36 -11.78 13.40
CA GLU A 50 18.82 -11.09 14.56
C GLU A 50 17.99 -12.04 15.44
N ILE A 51 17.13 -12.88 14.83
CA ILE A 51 16.33 -13.88 15.55
C ILE A 51 17.25 -14.84 16.31
N SER A 52 18.33 -15.30 15.69
CA SER A 52 19.32 -16.19 16.33
C SER A 52 20.00 -15.52 17.51
N LYS A 53 20.39 -14.26 17.41
CA LYS A 53 20.95 -13.51 18.54
C LYS A 53 19.99 -13.42 19.71
N LEU A 54 18.70 -13.24 19.45
CA LEU A 54 17.67 -13.09 20.48
C LEU A 54 17.29 -14.43 21.14
N TYR A 55 17.22 -15.52 20.35
CA TYR A 55 16.55 -16.74 20.79
C TYR A 55 17.42 -18.01 20.74
N ALA A 56 18.74 -17.93 20.43
CA ALA A 56 19.61 -19.12 20.37
C ALA A 56 19.58 -19.95 21.66
N LYS A 57 19.58 -19.27 22.82
CA LYS A 57 19.53 -19.93 24.14
C LYS A 57 18.15 -19.88 24.80
N LYS A 58 17.09 -19.51 24.06
CA LYS A 58 15.79 -19.18 24.61
C LYS A 58 14.63 -19.83 23.80
N PRO A 59 14.59 -21.18 23.74
CA PRO A 59 13.58 -21.87 22.92
C PRO A 59 12.15 -21.59 23.38
N LYS A 60 11.89 -21.54 24.69
CA LYS A 60 10.56 -21.27 25.23
C LYS A 60 10.10 -19.86 24.88
N GLU A 61 10.96 -18.86 25.07
CA GLU A 61 10.63 -17.47 24.74
C GLU A 61 10.37 -17.28 23.23
N PHE A 62 11.06 -18.04 22.35
CA PHE A 62 10.78 -18.05 20.92
C PHE A 62 9.35 -18.55 20.64
N VAL A 63 8.97 -19.66 21.24
CA VAL A 63 7.63 -20.25 21.06
C VAL A 63 6.55 -19.30 21.60
N GLU A 64 6.72 -18.80 22.81
CA GLU A 64 5.79 -17.82 23.42
C GLU A 64 5.60 -16.59 22.53
N TRP A 65 6.72 -16.05 22.02
CA TRP A 65 6.67 -14.93 21.08
C TRP A 65 5.94 -15.28 19.79
N ALA A 66 6.22 -16.41 19.18
CA ALA A 66 5.58 -16.84 17.94
C ALA A 66 4.07 -17.09 18.10
N ILE A 67 3.64 -17.58 19.27
CA ILE A 67 2.22 -17.81 19.59
C ILE A 67 1.50 -16.50 19.89
N LYS A 68 2.12 -15.59 20.66
CA LYS A 68 1.53 -14.32 21.08
C LYS A 68 2.49 -13.16 20.82
N PRO A 69 2.70 -12.81 19.55
CA PRO A 69 3.58 -11.70 19.20
C PRO A 69 2.99 -10.37 19.67
N GLN A 70 3.89 -9.41 19.86
CA GLN A 70 3.54 -8.04 20.23
C GLN A 70 4.26 -7.07 19.30
N LYS A 71 3.71 -5.88 19.11
CA LYS A 71 4.33 -4.85 18.29
C LYS A 71 5.48 -4.18 19.07
N LYS A 72 6.73 -4.54 18.72
CA LYS A 72 7.94 -3.94 19.33
C LYS A 72 8.54 -2.77 18.53
N ARG A 73 8.15 -2.59 17.27
CA ARG A 73 8.70 -1.55 16.37
C ARG A 73 7.55 -0.76 15.73
N ASN A 74 7.69 0.56 15.68
CA ASN A 74 6.59 1.44 15.24
C ASN A 74 6.29 1.35 13.74
N ASN A 75 7.28 1.13 12.90
CA ASN A 75 7.16 1.20 11.44
C ASN A 75 7.15 -0.16 10.74
N VAL A 76 6.75 -1.21 11.44
CA VAL A 76 6.62 -2.55 10.89
C VAL A 76 5.24 -3.11 11.22
N ILE A 77 4.80 -4.07 10.40
CA ILE A 77 3.58 -4.82 10.68
C ILE A 77 3.78 -5.66 11.95
N GLU A 78 2.72 -5.84 12.70
CA GLU A 78 2.70 -6.82 13.77
C GLU A 78 2.75 -8.23 13.18
N MET A 79 3.63 -9.07 13.71
CA MET A 79 3.71 -10.48 13.30
C MET A 79 2.38 -11.18 13.60
N PRO A 80 1.80 -11.92 12.65
CA PRO A 80 0.62 -12.72 12.95
C PRO A 80 0.94 -13.86 13.94
N SER A 81 -0.05 -14.25 14.74
CA SER A 81 0.10 -15.41 15.63
C SER A 81 0.33 -16.70 14.84
N MET A 82 1.34 -17.46 15.25
CA MET A 82 1.67 -18.79 14.70
C MET A 82 1.19 -19.93 15.60
N ALA A 83 0.23 -19.67 16.48
CA ALA A 83 -0.30 -20.67 17.43
C ALA A 83 -0.82 -21.94 16.74
N HIS A 84 -1.31 -21.85 15.51
CA HIS A 84 -1.82 -22.96 14.73
C HIS A 84 -0.76 -24.03 14.38
N LEU A 85 0.52 -23.67 14.43
CA LEU A 85 1.62 -24.61 14.16
C LEU A 85 1.91 -25.53 15.35
N GLY A 86 1.66 -25.07 16.56
CA GLY A 86 2.01 -25.78 17.78
C GLY A 86 3.51 -25.74 18.12
N GLU A 87 3.85 -26.06 19.35
CA GLU A 87 5.20 -25.92 19.91
C GLU A 87 6.27 -26.73 19.15
N ALA A 88 6.00 -27.98 18.81
CA ALA A 88 6.97 -28.85 18.16
C ALA A 88 7.43 -28.31 16.79
N LYS A 89 6.49 -27.84 15.96
CA LYS A 89 6.80 -27.25 14.64
C LYS A 89 7.51 -25.91 14.79
N LEU A 90 7.12 -25.09 15.77
CA LEU A 90 7.81 -23.83 16.06
C LEU A 90 9.26 -24.04 16.50
N LEU A 91 9.54 -25.07 17.29
CA LEU A 91 10.90 -25.44 17.66
C LEU A 91 11.70 -25.93 16.45
N ALA A 92 11.12 -26.74 15.56
CA ALA A 92 11.77 -27.17 14.32
C ALA A 92 12.09 -25.97 13.41
N ILE A 93 11.18 -25.02 13.26
CA ILE A 93 11.41 -23.74 12.54
C ILE A 93 12.57 -22.98 13.16
N ARG A 94 12.59 -22.85 14.49
CA ARG A 94 13.66 -22.17 15.21
C ARG A 94 15.02 -22.82 14.93
N GLU A 95 15.16 -24.14 15.03
CA GLU A 95 16.42 -24.84 14.74
C GLU A 95 16.90 -24.59 13.31
N HIS A 96 15.98 -24.60 12.34
CA HIS A 96 16.31 -24.22 10.98
C HIS A 96 16.80 -22.76 10.89
N MET A 97 16.10 -21.80 11.52
CA MET A 97 16.51 -20.39 11.52
C MET A 97 17.89 -20.18 12.11
N LEU A 98 18.22 -20.86 13.23
CA LEU A 98 19.53 -20.81 13.86
C LEU A 98 20.62 -21.35 12.91
N THR A 99 20.37 -22.48 12.29
CA THR A 99 21.33 -23.13 11.37
C THR A 99 21.52 -22.31 10.10
N ALA A 100 20.43 -21.82 9.50
CA ALA A 100 20.45 -21.05 8.27
C ALA A 100 21.11 -19.66 8.42
N SER A 101 21.26 -19.15 9.63
CA SER A 101 21.93 -17.85 9.91
C SER A 101 23.43 -17.97 10.17
N VAL A 102 23.97 -19.17 10.31
CA VAL A 102 25.39 -19.38 10.65
C VAL A 102 26.31 -18.84 9.56
N GLY A 103 27.30 -18.04 9.95
CA GLY A 103 28.29 -17.49 9.03
C GLY A 103 27.78 -16.34 8.13
N LEU A 104 26.52 -16.01 8.18
CA LEU A 104 25.97 -14.88 7.42
C LEU A 104 26.32 -13.54 8.05
N LYS A 105 26.46 -12.52 7.21
CA LYS A 105 26.60 -11.11 7.61
C LYS A 105 25.32 -10.36 7.34
N GLU A 106 24.86 -9.60 8.32
CA GLU A 106 23.64 -8.82 8.20
C GLU A 106 23.80 -7.69 7.17
N LYS A 107 22.89 -7.66 6.20
CA LYS A 107 22.80 -6.59 5.20
C LYS A 107 21.97 -5.42 5.75
N PRO A 108 22.22 -4.19 5.27
CA PRO A 108 21.35 -3.06 5.62
C PRO A 108 19.89 -3.36 5.29
N ALA A 109 18.97 -2.89 6.15
CA ALA A 109 17.54 -3.00 5.88
C ALA A 109 17.17 -2.29 4.57
N ILE A 110 16.27 -2.89 3.80
CA ILE A 110 15.72 -2.24 2.61
C ILE A 110 14.77 -1.14 3.09
N THR A 111 15.20 0.11 3.00
CA THR A 111 14.43 1.28 3.45
C THR A 111 13.71 2.00 2.32
N LYS A 112 14.12 1.74 1.07
CA LYS A 112 13.53 2.33 -0.13
C LYS A 112 13.00 1.23 -1.05
N ASP A 113 12.03 1.57 -1.89
CA ASP A 113 11.54 0.66 -2.91
C ASP A 113 12.67 0.28 -3.88
N PRO A 114 13.10 -1.01 -3.92
CA PRO A 114 14.14 -1.45 -4.84
C PRO A 114 13.70 -1.41 -6.31
N LEU A 115 12.39 -1.27 -6.58
CA LEU A 115 11.80 -1.17 -7.91
C LEU A 115 11.36 0.26 -8.24
N ALA A 116 11.74 1.24 -7.39
CA ALA A 116 11.42 2.64 -7.63
C ALA A 116 11.97 3.08 -8.99
N ARG A 117 11.12 3.72 -9.76
CA ARG A 117 11.45 4.30 -11.06
C ARG A 117 10.76 5.66 -11.19
N PRO A 118 11.26 6.55 -12.04
CA PRO A 118 10.51 7.76 -12.40
C PRO A 118 9.16 7.40 -13.01
N ALA A 119 8.14 8.20 -12.71
CA ALA A 119 6.80 8.04 -13.28
C ALA A 119 6.85 8.12 -14.82
N ARG A 120 6.11 7.25 -15.49
CA ARG A 120 5.86 7.33 -16.95
C ARG A 120 4.68 8.24 -17.18
N ARG A 121 4.92 9.52 -17.37
CA ARG A 121 3.90 10.55 -17.41
C ARG A 121 3.19 10.66 -18.77
N PRO A 122 1.84 10.58 -18.80
CA PRO A 122 0.96 10.39 -17.65
C PRO A 122 1.01 8.97 -17.08
N GLU A 123 0.81 8.82 -15.76
CA GLU A 123 0.74 7.53 -15.08
C GLU A 123 -0.41 7.54 -14.07
N ILE A 124 -1.14 6.41 -13.98
CA ILE A 124 -2.27 6.24 -13.05
C ILE A 124 -1.94 5.11 -12.10
N GLN A 125 -2.07 5.35 -10.79
CA GLN A 125 -1.90 4.31 -9.77
C GLN A 125 -3.05 4.34 -8.75
N ARG A 126 -3.62 3.17 -8.45
CA ARG A 126 -4.65 3.00 -7.42
C ARG A 126 -4.00 2.38 -6.19
N MET A 127 -4.00 3.11 -5.09
CA MET A 127 -3.42 2.67 -3.83
C MET A 127 -3.89 3.52 -2.66
N PHE A 128 -3.58 3.09 -1.45
CA PHE A 128 -3.88 3.88 -0.26
C PHE A 128 -2.93 5.08 -0.18
N LEU A 129 -3.51 6.28 -0.17
CA LEU A 129 -2.78 7.54 -0.01
C LEU A 129 -3.09 8.20 1.33
N PRO A 130 -2.16 9.02 1.85
CA PRO A 130 -2.40 9.79 3.07
C PRO A 130 -3.67 10.64 2.97
N ASN A 131 -4.51 10.62 4.00
CA ASN A 131 -5.75 11.39 4.12
C ASN A 131 -6.84 11.11 3.07
N VAL A 132 -6.67 10.08 2.22
CA VAL A 132 -7.65 9.68 1.20
C VAL A 132 -8.12 8.24 1.41
N GLY A 133 -7.22 7.33 1.78
CA GLY A 133 -7.57 5.93 2.03
C GLY A 133 -7.60 5.06 0.76
N PRO A 134 -8.43 3.99 0.75
CA PRO A 134 -8.39 2.95 -0.28
C PRO A 134 -8.99 3.36 -1.63
N ALA A 135 -9.81 4.41 -1.66
CA ALA A 135 -10.47 4.87 -2.88
C ALA A 135 -9.61 5.85 -3.71
N ALA A 136 -8.35 6.06 -3.31
CA ALA A 136 -7.45 6.99 -3.96
C ALA A 136 -7.02 6.51 -5.35
N ILE A 137 -7.08 7.43 -6.32
CA ILE A 137 -6.54 7.29 -7.67
C ILE A 137 -5.54 8.41 -7.88
N ALA A 138 -4.25 8.07 -7.82
CA ALA A 138 -3.16 9.00 -8.08
C ALA A 138 -2.88 9.09 -9.58
N VAL A 139 -2.64 10.30 -10.06
CA VAL A 139 -2.31 10.58 -11.46
C VAL A 139 -1.09 11.48 -11.52
N ALA A 140 -0.04 11.01 -12.20
CA ALA A 140 1.09 11.83 -12.59
C ALA A 140 0.79 12.46 -13.96
N LEU A 141 0.65 13.78 -14.00
CA LEU A 141 0.44 14.52 -15.26
C LEU A 141 1.76 14.68 -16.04
N PRO A 142 1.73 14.96 -17.32
CA PRO A 142 2.90 15.46 -18.05
C PRO A 142 3.52 16.67 -17.32
N GLY A 143 4.84 16.70 -17.23
CA GLY A 143 5.58 17.67 -16.38
C GLY A 143 5.85 17.11 -14.99
N ASP A 144 5.63 17.92 -13.95
CA ASP A 144 5.96 17.58 -12.55
C ASP A 144 4.73 17.66 -11.60
N LEU A 145 3.55 17.98 -12.13
CA LEU A 145 2.31 18.01 -11.34
C LEU A 145 1.71 16.61 -11.22
N ASN A 146 1.20 16.34 -10.04
CA ASN A 146 0.48 15.13 -9.71
C ASN A 146 -0.79 15.48 -8.94
N PHE A 147 -1.80 14.62 -9.05
CA PHE A 147 -3.00 14.78 -8.23
C PHE A 147 -3.53 13.43 -7.73
N CYS A 148 -4.36 13.49 -6.70
CA CYS A 148 -5.18 12.39 -6.24
C CYS A 148 -6.66 12.73 -6.43
N PHE A 149 -7.37 11.88 -7.17
CA PHE A 149 -8.82 11.83 -7.20
C PHE A 149 -9.29 10.76 -6.21
N ASP A 150 -10.25 11.12 -5.36
CA ASP A 150 -10.87 10.18 -4.42
C ASP A 150 -12.16 9.64 -5.02
N ALA A 151 -12.18 8.35 -5.34
CA ALA A 151 -13.38 7.69 -5.85
C ALA A 151 -14.47 7.49 -4.78
N GLY A 152 -14.14 7.69 -3.50
CA GLY A 152 -15.10 7.59 -2.39
C GLY A 152 -16.02 8.81 -2.29
N ASP A 153 -15.52 10.01 -2.53
CA ASP A 153 -16.30 11.24 -2.55
C ASP A 153 -16.33 11.93 -3.93
N CYS A 154 -15.77 11.26 -4.95
CA CYS A 154 -15.71 11.70 -6.35
C CYS A 154 -15.17 13.12 -6.52
N ARG A 155 -14.01 13.39 -5.90
CA ARG A 155 -13.38 14.73 -5.93
C ARG A 155 -11.87 14.68 -6.12
N LEU A 156 -11.35 15.76 -6.69
CA LEU A 156 -9.93 16.11 -6.53
C LEU A 156 -9.66 16.36 -5.04
N ARG A 157 -8.66 15.66 -4.46
CA ARG A 157 -8.35 15.69 -3.02
C ARG A 157 -7.01 16.30 -2.70
N THR A 158 -6.01 16.03 -3.51
CA THR A 158 -4.64 16.48 -3.23
C THR A 158 -3.93 16.76 -4.54
N VAL A 159 -3.13 17.83 -4.57
CA VAL A 159 -2.23 18.16 -5.67
C VAL A 159 -0.84 18.37 -5.11
N TRP A 160 0.16 17.76 -5.75
CA TRP A 160 1.56 17.93 -5.36
C TRP A 160 2.46 18.08 -6.57
N ARG A 161 3.60 18.73 -6.38
CA ARG A 161 4.63 18.95 -7.42
C ARG A 161 5.89 18.22 -7.04
N GLY A 162 6.50 17.58 -8.02
CA GLY A 162 7.72 16.82 -7.86
C GLY A 162 7.59 15.43 -8.43
N ASP A 163 8.29 14.46 -7.82
CA ASP A 163 8.18 13.07 -8.22
C ASP A 163 6.83 12.47 -7.79
N PHE A 164 6.57 11.21 -8.17
CA PHE A 164 5.21 10.67 -8.05
C PHE A 164 4.96 10.05 -6.68
N LEU A 165 5.31 8.79 -6.48
CA LEU A 165 4.97 8.03 -5.27
C LEU A 165 6.12 7.12 -4.83
N ASP A 166 6.34 7.03 -3.52
CA ASP A 166 7.06 5.91 -2.90
C ASP A 166 6.04 4.90 -2.37
N CYS A 167 6.01 3.76 -3.01
CA CYS A 167 5.05 2.69 -2.72
C CYS A 167 5.59 1.62 -1.76
N TRP A 168 6.85 1.74 -1.31
CA TRP A 168 7.51 0.68 -0.55
C TRP A 168 6.79 0.31 0.75
N ALA A 169 6.39 1.31 1.52
CA ALA A 169 5.63 1.08 2.75
C ALA A 169 4.28 0.40 2.48
N TYR A 170 3.61 0.79 1.39
CA TYR A 170 2.35 0.19 0.96
C TYR A 170 2.52 -1.28 0.56
N TYR A 171 3.52 -1.61 -0.24
CA TYR A 171 3.76 -2.99 -0.71
C TYR A 171 4.15 -3.95 0.41
N LYS A 172 4.84 -3.47 1.45
CA LYS A 172 5.23 -4.28 2.61
C LYS A 172 4.14 -4.46 3.65
N SER A 173 3.01 -3.81 3.48
CA SER A 173 1.97 -3.71 4.50
C SER A 173 0.85 -4.71 4.23
N ASN A 174 0.11 -5.04 5.27
CA ASN A 174 -1.14 -5.81 5.19
C ASN A 174 -2.39 -4.90 5.09
N GLY A 175 -2.29 -3.79 4.38
CA GLY A 175 -3.40 -2.89 4.08
C GLY A 175 -3.59 -1.71 5.05
N LYS A 176 -2.65 -1.46 5.97
CA LYS A 176 -2.70 -0.31 6.89
C LYS A 176 -1.73 0.83 6.53
N ALA A 177 -0.74 0.59 5.68
CA ALA A 177 0.19 1.63 5.25
C ALA A 177 -0.30 2.32 3.98
N THR A 178 0.12 3.56 3.80
CA THR A 178 -0.11 4.36 2.59
C THR A 178 1.18 4.51 1.81
N ALA A 179 1.08 4.72 0.50
CA ALA A 179 2.19 5.22 -0.29
C ALA A 179 2.52 6.67 0.13
N ALA A 180 3.78 7.07 0.02
CA ALA A 180 4.19 8.44 0.31
C ALA A 180 4.21 9.28 -0.98
N LEU A 181 3.81 10.55 -0.89
CA LEU A 181 3.92 11.52 -1.97
C LEU A 181 5.38 11.98 -2.07
N LEU A 182 5.98 11.87 -3.26
CA LEU A 182 7.37 12.29 -3.52
C LEU A 182 7.41 13.73 -4.07
N GLY A 183 7.04 14.70 -3.23
CA GLY A 183 7.05 16.10 -3.62
C GLY A 183 6.40 17.01 -2.59
N LYS A 184 6.27 18.28 -2.98
CA LYS A 184 5.62 19.32 -2.16
C LYS A 184 4.12 19.30 -2.43
N THR A 185 3.30 19.05 -1.41
CA THR A 185 1.85 19.28 -1.48
C THR A 185 1.57 20.76 -1.66
N LEU A 186 0.84 21.09 -2.70
CA LEU A 186 0.46 22.46 -3.05
C LEU A 186 -0.97 22.79 -2.64
N TRP A 187 -1.84 21.79 -2.66
CA TRP A 187 -3.27 21.96 -2.39
C TRP A 187 -3.87 20.64 -1.88
N SER A 188 -4.83 20.73 -0.96
CA SER A 188 -5.56 19.56 -0.48
C SER A 188 -6.92 19.93 0.11
N LEU A 189 -7.88 19.00 0.02
CA LEU A 189 -9.17 19.07 0.69
C LEU A 189 -9.32 17.93 1.69
N PRO A 190 -10.04 18.13 2.81
CA PRO A 190 -10.43 17.06 3.71
C PRO A 190 -11.47 16.14 3.07
N ALA A 191 -11.71 14.96 3.66
CA ALA A 191 -12.80 14.08 3.28
C ALA A 191 -14.16 14.77 3.53
N ASP A 192 -15.14 14.40 2.72
CA ASP A 192 -16.53 14.85 2.87
C ASP A 192 -17.45 13.63 3.00
N GLU A 193 -17.67 13.22 4.25
CA GLU A 193 -18.48 12.04 4.56
C GLU A 193 -19.95 12.20 4.12
N ALA A 194 -20.46 13.44 4.10
CA ALA A 194 -21.81 13.72 3.63
C ALA A 194 -21.91 13.51 2.12
N LEU A 195 -20.88 13.94 1.39
CA LEU A 195 -20.82 13.76 -0.06
C LEU A 195 -20.64 12.27 -0.43
N GLN A 196 -19.88 11.50 0.31
CA GLN A 196 -19.69 10.06 0.08
C GLN A 196 -21.01 9.28 -0.02
N LYS A 197 -22.03 9.70 0.74
CA LYS A 197 -23.39 9.08 0.71
C LYS A 197 -24.22 9.47 -0.50
N ARG A 198 -23.78 10.48 -1.27
CA ARG A 198 -24.52 11.08 -2.39
C ARG A 198 -23.87 10.84 -3.75
N VAL A 199 -22.73 10.15 -3.78
CA VAL A 199 -21.97 9.88 -4.99
C VAL A 199 -21.90 8.38 -5.28
N LYS A 200 -21.74 8.06 -6.56
CA LYS A 200 -21.46 6.71 -7.04
C LYS A 200 -20.39 6.79 -8.12
N PHE A 201 -19.20 6.28 -7.81
CA PHE A 201 -18.13 6.19 -8.78
C PHE A 201 -18.38 5.01 -9.73
N HIS A 202 -18.30 5.25 -11.05
CA HIS A 202 -18.49 4.23 -12.09
C HIS A 202 -17.16 3.74 -12.66
N GLY A 203 -16.10 4.53 -12.59
CA GLY A 203 -14.81 4.18 -13.16
C GLY A 203 -14.13 5.38 -13.82
N TYR A 204 -13.17 5.08 -14.65
CA TYR A 204 -12.57 6.06 -15.55
C TYR A 204 -12.20 5.41 -16.88
N THR A 205 -12.25 6.17 -17.93
CA THR A 205 -11.68 5.84 -19.25
C THR A 205 -10.35 6.55 -19.43
N VAL A 206 -9.46 5.99 -20.23
CA VAL A 206 -8.13 6.57 -20.49
C VAL A 206 -8.06 6.90 -21.99
N ASP A 207 -7.68 8.14 -22.31
CA ASP A 207 -7.53 8.58 -23.69
C ASP A 207 -6.22 8.10 -24.32
N ALA A 208 -6.02 8.40 -25.59
CA ALA A 208 -4.81 8.02 -26.33
C ALA A 208 -3.52 8.65 -25.76
N THR A 209 -3.61 9.70 -24.95
CA THR A 209 -2.47 10.33 -24.29
C THR A 209 -2.18 9.73 -22.92
N GLY A 210 -3.05 8.85 -22.41
CA GLY A 210 -2.94 8.21 -21.10
C GLY A 210 -3.62 9.00 -19.96
N LEU A 211 -4.38 10.04 -20.27
CA LEU A 211 -5.10 10.84 -19.27
C LEU A 211 -6.45 10.21 -18.91
N PRO A 212 -6.82 10.13 -17.61
CA PRO A 212 -8.11 9.61 -17.21
C PRO A 212 -9.22 10.65 -17.30
N THR A 213 -10.40 10.20 -17.73
CA THR A 213 -11.68 10.87 -17.54
C THR A 213 -12.49 10.07 -16.54
N PHE A 214 -12.76 10.64 -15.37
CA PHE A 214 -13.52 10.02 -14.29
C PHE A 214 -15.01 10.10 -14.57
N GLU A 215 -15.73 9.01 -14.31
CA GLU A 215 -17.16 8.89 -14.53
C GLU A 215 -17.87 8.57 -13.21
N TYR A 216 -18.81 9.41 -12.82
CA TYR A 216 -19.53 9.24 -11.56
C TYR A 216 -20.91 9.90 -11.59
N GLU A 217 -21.75 9.53 -10.64
CA GLU A 217 -23.02 10.17 -10.34
C GLU A 217 -22.97 10.91 -9.02
N ARG A 218 -23.64 12.06 -8.96
CA ARG A 218 -23.87 12.84 -7.76
C ARG A 218 -25.26 13.47 -7.81
N ASP A 219 -26.10 13.15 -6.81
CA ASP A 219 -27.45 13.69 -6.69
C ASP A 219 -28.31 13.51 -7.95
N GLY A 220 -28.16 12.38 -8.64
CA GLY A 220 -28.88 12.05 -9.87
C GLY A 220 -28.29 12.67 -11.14
N ALA A 221 -27.28 13.52 -11.05
CA ALA A 221 -26.54 14.03 -12.20
C ALA A 221 -25.35 13.11 -12.53
N ARG A 222 -25.08 12.90 -13.83
CA ARG A 222 -23.91 12.16 -14.32
C ARG A 222 -22.81 13.12 -14.71
N PHE A 223 -21.60 12.83 -14.19
CA PHE A 223 -20.40 13.62 -14.40
C PHE A 223 -19.35 12.82 -15.17
N ARG A 224 -18.71 13.50 -16.12
CA ARG A 224 -17.43 13.12 -16.72
C ARG A 224 -16.45 14.23 -16.41
N GLU A 225 -15.37 13.93 -15.74
CA GLU A 225 -14.37 14.88 -15.29
C GLU A 225 -12.98 14.48 -15.76
N THR A 226 -12.33 15.37 -16.54
CA THR A 226 -10.92 15.24 -16.94
C THR A 226 -10.10 16.32 -16.27
N ILE A 227 -8.99 15.96 -15.63
CA ILE A 227 -8.11 16.89 -14.91
C ILE A 227 -6.78 16.96 -15.64
N VAL A 228 -6.37 18.17 -16.03
CA VAL A 228 -5.14 18.43 -16.78
C VAL A 228 -4.34 19.57 -16.16
N ALA A 229 -3.03 19.61 -16.44
CA ALA A 229 -2.22 20.77 -16.10
C ALA A 229 -2.65 22.00 -16.95
N ALA A 230 -2.73 23.18 -16.33
CA ALA A 230 -3.10 24.41 -16.99
C ALA A 230 -2.33 25.59 -16.39
N GLY A 231 -1.35 26.11 -17.12
CA GLY A 231 -0.45 27.14 -16.61
C GLY A 231 0.26 26.69 -15.33
N ALA A 232 0.16 27.49 -14.26
CA ALA A 232 0.70 27.14 -12.95
C ALA A 232 -0.23 26.27 -12.08
N GLY A 233 -1.40 25.85 -12.61
CA GLY A 233 -2.43 25.14 -11.86
C GLY A 233 -3.01 23.95 -12.62
N LEU A 234 -4.28 23.64 -12.30
CA LEU A 234 -5.03 22.55 -12.92
C LEU A 234 -6.31 23.10 -13.55
N ALA A 235 -6.71 22.52 -14.69
CA ALA A 235 -8.04 22.68 -15.26
C ALA A 235 -8.81 21.35 -15.07
N ARG A 236 -9.95 21.44 -14.40
CA ARG A 236 -10.94 20.37 -14.22
C ARG A 236 -12.04 20.60 -15.25
N ARG A 237 -12.06 19.79 -16.30
CA ARG A 237 -13.04 19.88 -17.39
C ARG A 237 -14.19 18.94 -17.10
N PHE A 238 -15.40 19.46 -17.12
CA PHE A 238 -16.61 18.71 -16.84
C PHE A 238 -17.54 18.64 -18.04
N GLU A 239 -18.14 17.48 -18.21
CA GLU A 239 -19.33 17.24 -18.99
C GLU A 239 -20.38 16.66 -18.04
N VAL A 240 -21.51 17.35 -17.85
CA VAL A 240 -22.54 16.93 -16.90
C VAL A 240 -23.88 16.73 -17.62
N THR A 241 -24.48 15.57 -17.41
CA THR A 241 -25.85 15.27 -17.84
C THR A 241 -26.77 15.36 -16.63
N THR A 242 -27.68 16.33 -16.65
CA THR A 242 -28.62 16.58 -15.55
C THR A 242 -29.88 17.27 -16.07
N THR A 243 -30.98 17.12 -15.34
CA THR A 243 -32.25 17.86 -15.56
C THR A 243 -32.47 18.93 -14.50
N THR A 244 -31.64 18.96 -13.45
CA THR A 244 -31.73 19.90 -12.32
C THR A 244 -30.42 20.70 -12.19
N PRO A 245 -30.42 21.88 -11.57
CA PRO A 245 -29.19 22.60 -11.30
C PRO A 245 -28.20 21.79 -10.46
N VAL A 246 -26.91 21.95 -10.73
CA VAL A 246 -25.83 21.34 -9.97
C VAL A 246 -25.06 22.42 -9.19
N THR A 247 -24.65 22.07 -7.98
CA THR A 247 -23.97 23.00 -7.07
C THR A 247 -22.59 22.45 -6.68
N PHE A 248 -21.61 23.36 -6.66
CA PHE A 248 -20.24 23.10 -6.22
C PHE A 248 -19.87 24.06 -5.08
N THR A 249 -19.30 23.52 -4.02
CA THR A 249 -18.58 24.33 -3.04
C THR A 249 -17.12 24.43 -3.47
N LEU A 250 -16.62 25.62 -3.65
CA LEU A 250 -15.28 25.92 -4.17
C LEU A 250 -14.47 26.66 -3.11
N ASP A 251 -13.16 26.63 -3.25
CA ASP A 251 -12.24 27.47 -2.49
C ASP A 251 -11.89 28.76 -3.26
N ASP A 252 -11.17 29.66 -2.60
CA ASP A 252 -10.78 30.96 -3.20
C ASP A 252 -9.73 30.82 -4.32
N ALA A 253 -9.11 29.65 -4.44
CA ALA A 253 -8.16 29.34 -5.51
C ALA A 253 -8.84 28.87 -6.79
N THR A 254 -10.15 28.62 -6.76
CA THR A 254 -10.90 28.02 -7.87
C THR A 254 -11.75 29.04 -8.58
N THR A 255 -11.65 29.10 -9.90
CA THR A 255 -12.50 29.90 -10.78
C THR A 255 -13.31 29.03 -11.73
N SER A 256 -14.42 29.53 -12.27
CA SER A 256 -15.27 28.83 -13.22
C SER A 256 -15.31 29.54 -14.57
N SER A 257 -15.40 28.77 -15.66
CA SER A 257 -15.59 29.30 -17.02
C SER A 257 -17.02 29.74 -17.29
N VAL A 258 -17.98 29.34 -16.47
CA VAL A 258 -19.41 29.67 -16.60
C VAL A 258 -20.01 29.92 -15.22
N GLY A 259 -21.15 30.60 -15.19
CA GLY A 259 -21.85 30.95 -13.96
C GLY A 259 -21.14 31.98 -13.10
N VAL A 260 -21.68 32.24 -11.91
CA VAL A 260 -21.12 33.19 -10.93
C VAL A 260 -20.89 32.46 -9.61
N ILE A 261 -19.70 32.64 -9.04
CA ILE A 261 -19.37 32.11 -7.72
C ILE A 261 -19.84 33.12 -6.65
N LEU A 262 -20.77 32.70 -5.81
CA LEU A 262 -21.29 33.51 -4.70
C LEU A 262 -20.99 32.81 -3.38
N LYS A 263 -20.25 33.46 -2.48
CA LYS A 263 -19.85 32.87 -1.16
C LYS A 263 -19.31 31.44 -1.29
N ASN A 264 -18.32 31.27 -2.18
CA ASN A 264 -17.69 29.97 -2.46
C ASN A 264 -18.64 28.90 -3.03
N THR A 265 -19.80 29.30 -3.53
CA THR A 265 -20.79 28.40 -4.13
C THR A 265 -20.99 28.75 -5.59
N LEU A 266 -20.85 27.79 -6.47
CA LEU A 266 -21.21 27.87 -7.88
C LEU A 266 -22.43 26.98 -8.11
N THR A 267 -23.53 27.61 -8.58
CA THR A 267 -24.72 26.85 -9.02
C THR A 267 -24.88 27.03 -10.52
N LEU A 268 -24.96 25.91 -11.24
CA LEU A 268 -25.08 25.88 -12.70
C LEU A 268 -26.42 25.30 -13.10
N THR A 269 -27.09 25.93 -14.05
CA THR A 269 -28.24 25.38 -14.74
C THR A 269 -27.84 24.13 -15.56
N PRO A 270 -28.78 23.26 -15.95
CA PRO A 270 -28.46 22.11 -16.82
C PRO A 270 -27.75 22.48 -18.12
N ALA A 271 -28.07 23.67 -18.68
CA ALA A 271 -27.44 24.16 -19.90
C ALA A 271 -25.96 24.55 -19.68
N GLU A 272 -25.66 25.28 -18.61
CA GLU A 272 -24.29 25.64 -18.22
C GLU A 272 -23.45 24.45 -17.79
N ALA A 273 -24.05 23.49 -17.09
CA ALA A 273 -23.40 22.30 -16.61
C ALA A 273 -23.02 21.32 -17.73
N LYS A 274 -23.60 21.43 -18.92
CA LYS A 274 -23.35 20.53 -20.04
C LYS A 274 -21.85 20.44 -20.39
N SER A 275 -21.13 21.59 -20.33
CA SER A 275 -19.67 21.61 -20.51
C SER A 275 -19.10 22.87 -19.87
N PHE A 276 -18.19 22.72 -18.90
CA PHE A 276 -17.51 23.82 -18.25
C PHE A 276 -16.16 23.41 -17.67
N THR A 277 -15.40 24.39 -17.24
CA THR A 277 -14.08 24.18 -16.64
C THR A 277 -13.98 24.89 -15.29
N LEU A 278 -13.52 24.20 -14.28
CA LEU A 278 -13.02 24.81 -13.05
C LEU A 278 -11.50 24.88 -13.10
N THR A 279 -10.93 26.04 -12.91
CA THR A 279 -9.48 26.25 -12.87
C THR A 279 -9.03 26.43 -11.43
N VAL A 280 -8.15 25.56 -10.97
CA VAL A 280 -7.54 25.60 -9.63
C VAL A 280 -6.18 26.24 -9.76
N ARG A 281 -5.99 27.42 -9.15
CA ARG A 281 -4.70 28.10 -9.06
C ARG A 281 -3.90 27.46 -7.93
N LEU A 282 -2.65 27.12 -8.23
CA LEU A 282 -1.72 26.55 -7.25
C LEU A 282 -0.69 27.61 -6.83
N PRO A 283 -0.19 27.55 -5.59
CA PRO A 283 0.83 28.47 -5.10
C PRO A 283 2.19 28.29 -5.77
#